data_67907fa0e9a28a031e9a9d2a048c9094
#
_entry.id   67907fa0e9a28a031e9a9d2a048c9094
#
_cell.length_a   1.000
_cell.length_b   1.000
_cell.length_c   1.000
_cell.angle_alpha   90.00
_cell.angle_beta   90.00
_cell.angle_gamma   90.00
#
_symmetry.space_group_name_H-M   'P 1'
#
loop_
_entity.id
_entity.type
_entity.pdbx_description
1 polymer ?
#
loop_
_entity_poly.entity_id
_entity_poly.type
_entity_poly.pdbx_seq_one_letter_code
_entity_poly.pdbx_strand_id
1 'polypeptide(L)'
;MTSRRLLIVLVACAVMAGCGSDANPPAPGSTLRATLRDADGDGALERGPAEPLQDRNELGSPAPSTRTLATLGIIADAHNRDEESPARVPFLDRFGEPVDSTFRPHEALSAQVLDASVRAVRSQRPNALIVAGDLVDNAQTNELDVALTVLRGGRVRPDSGAPSYDGVQRAGNADPLFYRPDTDAPRHPGLLERAQRPFIAAGVRTPILPVMGNHDLLVQGELPPDARTREIATGDRMVTELRERPELPDGASSGAQRVAAIRAILATPQLGPSRRVAAEPERRELRAGEVVRRLRNVAGVPGPSSSLDYAADMGSALRVLTLDAVDRAGGSGGVVSATQVNWLRSEIERAGSRSVIVASHQPLRSSRGGEAVLELLDESPAVIATVSGHTHRHRIRPRRSASGGYWEIETASLADHPQQSRMLRLVSTGGGRALETWVVDHDGAGLAGIARELAFLDVQGGRPRGLDASRRDRNVRLGLRER
;
A
#
# COMPACT_ATOMS: atom_id res chain seq x y z
N MET A 1 -18.00 -76.53 -10.15
CA MET A 1 -16.80 -76.16 -10.90
C MET A 1 -17.18 -75.00 -11.82
N THR A 2 -16.99 -73.78 -11.38
CA THR A 2 -17.31 -72.57 -12.16
C THR A 2 -16.09 -71.63 -12.13
N SER A 3 -15.44 -71.60 -13.32
CA SER A 3 -14.25 -70.75 -13.55
C SER A 3 -14.63 -69.28 -13.62
N ARG A 4 -14.11 -68.46 -12.74
CA ARG A 4 -14.13 -66.99 -12.84
C ARG A 4 -12.96 -66.54 -13.74
N ARG A 5 -13.24 -65.92 -14.87
CA ARG A 5 -12.27 -65.24 -15.71
C ARG A 5 -12.04 -63.86 -15.17
N LEU A 6 -10.78 -63.57 -14.82
CA LEU A 6 -10.30 -62.27 -14.38
C LEU A 6 -10.06 -61.42 -15.65
N LEU A 7 -10.79 -60.30 -15.77
CA LEU A 7 -10.59 -59.32 -16.85
C LEU A 7 -9.58 -58.27 -16.35
N ILE A 8 -8.36 -58.29 -16.89
CA ILE A 8 -7.34 -57.27 -16.63
C ILE A 8 -7.58 -56.13 -17.64
N VAL A 9 -8.04 -54.98 -17.15
CA VAL A 9 -8.10 -53.73 -17.93
C VAL A 9 -6.75 -53.03 -17.81
N LEU A 10 -5.99 -53.03 -18.89
CA LEU A 10 -4.78 -52.19 -19.03
C LEU A 10 -5.22 -50.77 -19.32
N VAL A 11 -5.03 -49.89 -18.35
CA VAL A 11 -5.13 -48.43 -18.57
C VAL A 11 -3.77 -47.95 -19.11
N ALA A 12 -3.73 -47.65 -20.39
CA ALA A 12 -2.56 -46.99 -21.00
C ALA A 12 -2.55 -45.52 -20.59
N CYS A 13 -1.68 -45.13 -19.66
CA CYS A 13 -1.35 -43.72 -19.41
C CYS A 13 -0.53 -43.19 -20.59
N ALA A 14 -1.15 -42.41 -21.47
CA ALA A 14 -0.44 -41.60 -22.43
C ALA A 14 0.30 -40.47 -21.69
N VAL A 15 1.61 -40.61 -21.54
CA VAL A 15 2.48 -39.54 -21.08
C VAL A 15 2.62 -38.55 -22.24
N MET A 16 1.86 -37.47 -22.18
CA MET A 16 2.07 -36.32 -23.03
C MET A 16 3.32 -35.63 -22.53
N ALA A 17 4.46 -35.82 -23.19
CA ALA A 17 5.67 -35.01 -23.00
C ALA A 17 5.39 -33.58 -23.50
N GLY A 18 4.86 -32.74 -22.63
CA GLY A 18 4.81 -31.32 -22.84
C GLY A 18 6.19 -30.75 -22.58
N CYS A 19 6.83 -30.13 -23.58
CA CYS A 19 7.97 -29.25 -23.39
C CYS A 19 7.55 -28.10 -22.45
N GLY A 20 7.70 -28.32 -21.14
CA GLY A 20 7.37 -27.34 -20.12
C GLY A 20 8.57 -26.49 -19.82
N SER A 21 8.44 -25.18 -20.05
CA SER A 21 9.22 -24.18 -19.32
C SER A 21 9.12 -24.48 -17.83
N ASP A 22 10.25 -24.39 -17.09
CA ASP A 22 10.37 -24.53 -15.63
C ASP A 22 9.59 -23.43 -14.86
N ALA A 23 8.32 -23.26 -15.14
CA ALA A 23 7.45 -22.35 -14.39
C ALA A 23 6.91 -23.11 -13.17
N ASN A 24 7.52 -22.91 -12.01
CA ASN A 24 6.89 -23.29 -10.75
C ASN A 24 5.43 -22.81 -10.72
N PRO A 25 4.49 -23.65 -10.21
CA PRO A 25 3.09 -23.24 -10.12
C PRO A 25 2.97 -21.93 -9.34
N PRO A 26 2.04 -21.02 -9.73
CA PRO A 26 1.85 -19.76 -9.03
C PRO A 26 1.66 -19.97 -7.53
N ALA A 27 2.36 -19.15 -6.71
CA ALA A 27 2.34 -19.28 -5.27
C ALA A 27 0.94 -18.93 -4.68
N PRO A 28 0.62 -19.37 -3.46
CA PRO A 28 -0.61 -18.99 -2.78
C PRO A 28 -0.81 -17.47 -2.75
N GLY A 29 -2.03 -16.99 -2.92
CA GLY A 29 -2.37 -15.56 -2.99
C GLY A 29 -2.20 -14.94 -4.38
N SER A 30 -1.43 -15.55 -5.29
CA SER A 30 -1.31 -15.05 -6.65
C SER A 30 -2.63 -15.17 -7.41
N THR A 31 -3.08 -14.05 -8.00
CA THR A 31 -4.27 -14.05 -8.87
C THR A 31 -4.05 -14.79 -10.20
N LEU A 32 -2.80 -15.10 -10.54
CA LEU A 32 -2.46 -16.06 -11.60
C LEU A 32 -2.98 -17.48 -11.29
N ARG A 33 -3.32 -17.77 -10.03
CA ARG A 33 -3.85 -19.06 -9.59
C ARG A 33 -5.34 -19.04 -9.31
N ALA A 34 -5.83 -17.97 -8.69
CA ALA A 34 -7.24 -17.77 -8.37
C ALA A 34 -7.46 -16.31 -8.00
N THR A 35 -8.63 -15.77 -8.31
CA THR A 35 -9.08 -14.45 -7.90
C THR A 35 -10.08 -14.54 -6.76
N LEU A 36 -10.49 -13.38 -6.24
CA LEU A 36 -11.66 -13.23 -5.38
C LEU A 36 -12.71 -12.40 -6.14
N ARG A 37 -13.97 -12.75 -6.02
CA ARG A 37 -15.08 -12.03 -6.65
C ARG A 37 -16.37 -12.25 -5.86
N ASP A 38 -17.27 -11.33 -5.98
CA ASP A 38 -18.67 -11.47 -5.59
C ASP A 38 -19.44 -11.93 -6.85
N ALA A 39 -19.73 -13.24 -6.95
CA ALA A 39 -20.25 -13.81 -8.19
C ALA A 39 -21.76 -13.62 -8.34
N ASP A 40 -22.50 -13.62 -7.25
CA ASP A 40 -23.95 -13.51 -7.20
C ASP A 40 -24.47 -12.15 -6.70
N GLY A 41 -23.55 -11.26 -6.25
CA GLY A 41 -23.87 -9.91 -5.80
C GLY A 41 -24.40 -9.84 -4.36
N ASP A 42 -24.21 -10.90 -3.56
CA ASP A 42 -24.70 -10.97 -2.19
C ASP A 42 -23.81 -10.22 -1.18
N GLY A 43 -22.62 -9.77 -1.61
CA GLY A 43 -21.65 -9.04 -0.79
C GLY A 43 -20.58 -9.93 -0.18
N ALA A 44 -20.61 -11.25 -0.41
CA ALA A 44 -19.56 -12.16 0.02
C ALA A 44 -18.53 -12.40 -1.10
N LEU A 45 -17.24 -12.37 -0.74
CA LEU A 45 -16.17 -12.66 -1.69
C LEU A 45 -15.85 -14.15 -1.69
N GLU A 46 -16.02 -14.78 -2.84
CA GLU A 46 -15.69 -16.17 -3.07
C GLU A 46 -14.51 -16.34 -4.03
N ARG A 47 -13.96 -17.55 -4.03
CA ARG A 47 -12.84 -17.89 -4.90
C ARG A 47 -13.29 -17.99 -6.36
N GLY A 48 -12.72 -17.13 -7.20
CA GLY A 48 -12.92 -17.10 -8.65
C GLY A 48 -11.80 -17.81 -9.42
N PRO A 49 -11.92 -17.86 -10.77
CA PRO A 49 -10.92 -18.48 -11.63
C PRO A 49 -9.58 -17.75 -11.61
N ALA A 50 -8.54 -18.43 -12.09
CA ALA A 50 -7.25 -17.85 -12.38
C ALA A 50 -7.35 -16.73 -13.42
N GLU A 51 -6.53 -15.71 -13.28
CA GLU A 51 -6.42 -14.58 -14.20
C GLU A 51 -5.02 -14.58 -14.85
N PRO A 52 -4.86 -15.13 -16.07
CA PRO A 52 -3.57 -15.23 -16.72
C PRO A 52 -3.00 -13.86 -17.11
N LEU A 53 -1.68 -13.81 -17.35
CA LEU A 53 -1.04 -12.61 -17.89
C LEU A 53 -1.60 -12.27 -19.27
N GLN A 54 -1.97 -11.00 -19.47
CA GLN A 54 -2.34 -10.43 -20.76
C GLN A 54 -1.17 -9.63 -21.32
N ASP A 55 -0.89 -9.80 -22.61
CA ASP A 55 0.18 -9.04 -23.26
C ASP A 55 -0.26 -7.60 -23.53
N ARG A 56 0.65 -6.65 -23.20
CA ARG A 56 0.52 -5.24 -23.52
C ARG A 56 1.71 -4.78 -24.35
N ASN A 57 1.44 -4.35 -25.57
CA ASN A 57 2.44 -4.10 -26.62
C ASN A 57 2.58 -2.60 -26.99
N GLU A 58 2.06 -1.70 -26.16
CA GLU A 58 2.06 -0.27 -26.46
C GLU A 58 3.46 0.36 -26.54
N LEU A 59 4.46 -0.24 -25.88
CA LEU A 59 5.85 0.21 -25.90
C LEU A 59 6.80 -0.79 -26.58
N GLY A 60 6.33 -1.97 -26.93
CA GLY A 60 7.07 -3.03 -27.57
C GLY A 60 6.32 -4.36 -27.45
N SER A 61 6.52 -5.29 -28.36
CA SER A 61 5.88 -6.59 -28.31
C SER A 61 6.55 -7.50 -27.27
N PRO A 62 5.85 -7.94 -26.22
CA PRO A 62 6.43 -8.84 -25.23
C PRO A 62 6.62 -10.22 -25.84
N ALA A 63 7.84 -10.71 -25.91
CA ALA A 63 8.14 -12.09 -26.24
C ALA A 63 8.08 -12.99 -24.99
N PRO A 64 7.94 -14.31 -25.14
CA PRO A 64 7.99 -15.25 -24.02
C PRO A 64 9.26 -15.07 -23.18
N SER A 65 9.08 -15.12 -21.85
CA SER A 65 10.19 -14.98 -20.91
C SER A 65 11.11 -16.23 -20.98
N THR A 66 12.41 -16.01 -21.03
CA THR A 66 13.43 -17.06 -21.02
C THR A 66 14.11 -17.20 -19.67
N ARG A 67 14.23 -16.10 -18.92
CA ARG A 67 14.88 -16.07 -17.60
C ARG A 67 14.38 -14.90 -16.77
N THR A 68 14.12 -15.14 -15.48
CA THR A 68 13.89 -14.10 -14.48
C THR A 68 15.20 -13.38 -14.14
N LEU A 69 15.20 -12.06 -14.18
CA LEU A 69 16.34 -11.20 -13.85
C LEU A 69 16.23 -10.60 -12.45
N ALA A 70 15.03 -10.16 -12.07
CA ALA A 70 14.72 -9.67 -10.74
C ALA A 70 13.21 -9.77 -10.49
N THR A 71 12.80 -9.97 -9.24
CA THR A 71 11.39 -9.97 -8.81
C THR A 71 11.23 -9.06 -7.61
N LEU A 72 10.31 -8.13 -7.68
CA LEU A 72 9.95 -7.20 -6.61
C LEU A 72 8.53 -7.49 -6.12
N GLY A 73 8.34 -7.46 -4.79
CA GLY A 73 7.03 -7.30 -4.19
C GLY A 73 6.74 -5.81 -4.00
N ILE A 74 5.49 -5.40 -4.08
CA ILE A 74 5.05 -4.03 -3.86
C ILE A 74 3.84 -4.06 -2.93
N ILE A 75 3.95 -3.36 -1.80
CA ILE A 75 2.86 -3.05 -0.88
C ILE A 75 2.74 -1.53 -0.85
N ALA A 76 1.53 -1.00 -0.91
CA ALA A 76 1.27 0.43 -0.86
C ALA A 76 0.15 0.72 0.14
N ASP A 77 0.20 1.91 0.74
CA ASP A 77 -0.91 2.51 1.47
C ASP A 77 -1.49 1.54 2.51
N ALA A 78 -0.62 1.04 3.40
CA ALA A 78 -1.02 0.12 4.45
C ALA A 78 -1.81 0.82 5.57
N HIS A 79 -1.54 2.12 5.78
CA HIS A 79 -2.17 2.95 6.79
C HIS A 79 -2.29 2.22 8.13
N ASN A 80 -1.16 1.62 8.59
CA ASN A 80 -1.15 1.02 9.92
C ASN A 80 -1.46 2.09 10.95
N ARG A 81 -2.59 1.95 11.63
CA ARG A 81 -3.18 2.99 12.46
C ARG A 81 -3.36 2.52 13.89
N ASP A 82 -3.18 3.46 14.83
CA ASP A 82 -3.71 3.37 16.18
C ASP A 82 -5.09 4.02 16.20
N GLU A 83 -6.14 3.22 16.07
CA GLU A 83 -7.53 3.69 16.01
C GLU A 83 -8.07 4.16 17.35
N GLU A 84 -7.35 3.91 18.44
CA GLU A 84 -7.65 4.43 19.77
C GLU A 84 -6.98 5.76 20.06
N SER A 85 -6.13 6.25 19.12
CA SER A 85 -5.46 7.52 19.29
C SER A 85 -6.42 8.72 19.25
N PRO A 86 -6.35 9.65 20.22
CA PRO A 86 -7.07 10.92 20.14
C PRO A 86 -6.71 11.78 18.93
N ALA A 87 -5.57 11.52 18.27
CA ALA A 87 -5.19 12.20 17.02
C ALA A 87 -6.07 11.81 15.84
N ARG A 88 -6.82 10.71 15.96
CA ARG A 88 -7.89 10.41 15.03
C ARG A 88 -9.02 11.43 15.21
N VAL A 89 -9.02 12.45 14.38
CA VAL A 89 -9.93 13.58 14.53
C VAL A 89 -11.14 13.41 13.62
N PRO A 90 -12.34 13.19 14.18
CA PRO A 90 -13.53 12.84 13.39
C PRO A 90 -13.89 13.82 12.28
N PHE A 91 -13.52 15.10 12.41
CA PHE A 91 -13.87 16.09 11.41
C PHE A 91 -13.10 15.93 10.10
N LEU A 92 -11.87 15.39 10.11
CA LEU A 92 -11.12 15.12 8.89
C LEU A 92 -11.83 14.09 8.02
N ASP A 93 -12.49 13.13 8.63
CA ASP A 93 -13.28 12.11 7.94
C ASP A 93 -14.53 12.69 7.24
N ARG A 94 -14.88 13.93 7.50
CA ARG A 94 -16.12 14.56 7.02
C ARG A 94 -15.92 15.65 5.99
N PHE A 95 -14.68 16.07 5.73
CA PHE A 95 -14.43 17.12 4.75
C PHE A 95 -14.76 16.67 3.32
N GLY A 96 -14.47 15.42 2.98
CA GLY A 96 -14.48 14.98 1.59
C GLY A 96 -13.35 15.62 0.79
N GLU A 97 -13.42 15.54 -0.54
CA GLU A 97 -12.37 16.11 -1.39
C GLU A 97 -12.21 17.62 -1.18
N PRO A 98 -11.00 18.17 -1.19
CA PRO A 98 -9.72 17.51 -1.48
C PRO A 98 -9.02 16.86 -0.27
N VAL A 99 -9.64 16.81 0.89
CA VAL A 99 -9.16 16.13 2.10
C VAL A 99 -9.84 14.78 2.14
N ASP A 100 -9.13 13.74 1.72
CA ASP A 100 -9.70 12.38 1.60
C ASP A 100 -9.11 11.45 2.68
N SER A 101 -9.16 11.91 3.93
CA SER A 101 -8.86 11.06 5.07
C SER A 101 -10.17 10.53 5.64
N THR A 102 -10.60 9.37 5.16
CA THR A 102 -11.89 8.80 5.54
C THR A 102 -11.75 7.69 6.57
N PHE A 103 -12.77 7.56 7.45
CA PHE A 103 -12.89 6.42 8.33
C PHE A 103 -13.15 5.15 7.51
N ARG A 104 -12.52 4.05 7.94
CA ARG A 104 -12.73 2.72 7.37
C ARG A 104 -13.21 1.75 8.44
N PRO A 105 -14.25 0.94 8.18
CA PRO A 105 -14.85 0.08 9.20
C PRO A 105 -13.91 -0.99 9.76
N HIS A 106 -12.78 -1.24 9.08
CA HIS A 106 -11.78 -2.25 9.44
C HIS A 106 -10.45 -1.66 9.96
N GLU A 107 -10.41 -0.38 10.33
CA GLU A 107 -9.18 0.30 10.77
C GLU A 107 -8.46 -0.40 11.93
N ALA A 108 -9.24 -0.92 12.90
CA ALA A 108 -8.70 -1.70 14.01
C ALA A 108 -7.93 -2.97 13.58
N LEU A 109 -8.02 -3.35 12.31
CA LEU A 109 -7.40 -4.54 11.74
C LEU A 109 -6.21 -4.24 10.82
N SER A 110 -5.74 -3.00 10.75
CA SER A 110 -4.69 -2.58 9.81
C SER A 110 -3.38 -3.38 9.96
N ALA A 111 -2.96 -3.66 11.20
CA ALA A 111 -1.78 -4.48 11.49
C ALA A 111 -1.92 -5.93 11.00
N GLN A 112 -3.12 -6.52 11.13
CA GLN A 112 -3.40 -7.89 10.69
C GLN A 112 -3.47 -7.99 9.16
N VAL A 113 -4.02 -6.98 8.48
CA VAL A 113 -4.02 -6.87 7.02
C VAL A 113 -2.59 -6.76 6.49
N LEU A 114 -1.77 -5.89 7.10
CA LEU A 114 -0.37 -5.74 6.72
C LEU A 114 0.39 -7.06 6.89
N ASP A 115 0.23 -7.78 8.00
CA ASP A 115 0.90 -9.07 8.22
C ASP A 115 0.44 -10.13 7.20
N ALA A 116 -0.86 -10.24 6.93
CA ALA A 116 -1.39 -11.17 5.93
C ALA A 116 -0.84 -10.86 4.52
N SER A 117 -0.74 -9.58 4.16
CA SER A 117 -0.18 -9.13 2.89
C SER A 117 1.32 -9.40 2.78
N VAL A 118 2.07 -9.17 3.87
CA VAL A 118 3.50 -9.53 3.95
C VAL A 118 3.71 -11.03 3.77
N ARG A 119 2.88 -11.88 4.39
CA ARG A 119 2.94 -13.33 4.18
C ARG A 119 2.66 -13.71 2.73
N ALA A 120 1.65 -13.10 2.12
CA ALA A 120 1.27 -13.36 0.73
C ALA A 120 2.39 -12.96 -0.25
N VAL A 121 2.97 -11.78 -0.10
CA VAL A 121 4.11 -11.32 -0.92
C VAL A 121 5.34 -12.21 -0.68
N ARG A 122 5.64 -12.55 0.57
CA ARG A 122 6.76 -13.45 0.90
C ARG A 122 6.63 -14.81 0.23
N SER A 123 5.41 -15.35 0.10
CA SER A 123 5.16 -16.62 -0.59
C SER A 123 5.57 -16.59 -2.07
N GLN A 124 5.57 -15.39 -2.69
CA GLN A 124 6.00 -15.16 -4.07
C GLN A 124 7.54 -15.11 -4.22
N ARG A 125 8.29 -15.15 -3.13
CA ARG A 125 9.78 -15.13 -3.09
C ARG A 125 10.40 -13.95 -3.84
N PRO A 126 10.05 -12.69 -3.53
CA PRO A 126 10.68 -11.53 -4.16
C PRO A 126 12.17 -11.41 -3.77
N ASN A 127 12.96 -10.74 -4.61
CA ASN A 127 14.32 -10.32 -4.28
C ASN A 127 14.33 -9.13 -3.32
N ALA A 128 13.31 -8.27 -3.38
CA ALA A 128 13.08 -7.16 -2.45
C ALA A 128 11.59 -6.82 -2.37
N LEU A 129 11.20 -6.13 -1.29
CA LEU A 129 9.87 -5.56 -1.10
C LEU A 129 9.96 -4.03 -1.18
N ILE A 130 9.27 -3.42 -2.14
CA ILE A 130 8.98 -1.98 -2.14
C ILE A 130 7.76 -1.74 -1.25
N VAL A 131 7.90 -0.86 -0.25
CA VAL A 131 6.78 -0.29 0.51
C VAL A 131 6.55 1.10 -0.07
N ALA A 132 5.54 1.23 -0.91
CA ALA A 132 5.34 2.38 -1.78
C ALA A 132 4.68 3.58 -1.07
N GLY A 133 4.99 3.80 0.19
CA GLY A 133 4.54 4.91 1.04
C GLY A 133 3.25 4.62 1.80
N ASP A 134 2.89 5.57 2.67
CA ASP A 134 1.75 5.51 3.58
C ASP A 134 1.70 4.20 4.36
N LEU A 135 2.85 3.87 4.96
CA LEU A 135 2.98 2.69 5.80
C LEU A 135 2.19 2.84 7.11
N VAL A 136 2.19 4.06 7.67
CA VAL A 136 1.42 4.45 8.85
C VAL A 136 0.42 5.55 8.49
N ASP A 137 -0.40 6.00 9.46
CA ASP A 137 -1.48 6.93 9.17
C ASP A 137 -1.29 8.33 9.79
N ASN A 138 -0.58 8.42 10.92
CA ASN A 138 -0.47 9.67 11.68
C ASN A 138 0.97 10.04 12.05
N ALA A 139 1.97 9.43 11.44
CA ALA A 139 3.38 9.60 11.80
C ALA A 139 3.67 9.28 13.28
N GLN A 140 2.85 8.50 13.98
CA GLN A 140 3.02 8.18 15.40
C GLN A 140 4.12 7.13 15.62
N THR A 141 4.75 7.18 16.80
CA THR A 141 5.83 6.25 17.17
C THR A 141 5.32 4.81 17.22
N ASN A 142 4.21 4.56 17.92
CA ASN A 142 3.62 3.24 18.07
C ASN A 142 3.13 2.66 16.72
N GLU A 143 2.50 3.46 15.87
CA GLU A 143 2.09 3.03 14.51
C GLU A 143 3.30 2.53 13.71
N LEU A 144 4.39 3.32 13.69
CA LEU A 144 5.59 2.95 12.94
C LEU A 144 6.30 1.73 13.55
N ASP A 145 6.33 1.60 14.87
CA ASP A 145 6.93 0.45 15.55
C ASP A 145 6.17 -0.84 15.27
N VAL A 146 4.83 -0.79 15.26
CA VAL A 146 3.97 -1.92 14.86
C VAL A 146 4.23 -2.29 13.39
N ALA A 147 4.15 -1.34 12.48
CA ALA A 147 4.34 -1.60 11.05
C ALA A 147 5.73 -2.15 10.73
N LEU A 148 6.79 -1.59 11.31
CA LEU A 148 8.16 -2.09 11.12
C LEU A 148 8.36 -3.47 11.72
N THR A 149 7.69 -3.77 12.85
CA THR A 149 7.72 -5.11 13.46
C THR A 149 7.04 -6.13 12.54
N VAL A 150 5.91 -5.78 11.93
CA VAL A 150 5.25 -6.65 10.95
C VAL A 150 6.16 -6.91 9.74
N LEU A 151 6.78 -5.88 9.18
CA LEU A 151 7.65 -6.01 8.01
C LEU A 151 8.90 -6.86 8.28
N ARG A 152 9.51 -6.73 9.46
CA ARG A 152 10.75 -7.44 9.85
C ARG A 152 10.49 -8.82 10.43
N GLY A 153 9.31 -9.02 10.98
CA GLY A 153 8.95 -10.18 11.79
C GLY A 153 9.24 -9.96 13.27
N GLY A 154 8.39 -10.52 14.11
CA GLY A 154 8.50 -10.40 15.56
C GLY A 154 7.15 -10.36 16.25
N ARG A 155 7.16 -10.07 17.55
CA ARG A 155 5.95 -9.94 18.37
C ARG A 155 5.34 -8.55 18.17
N VAL A 156 4.20 -8.51 17.53
CA VAL A 156 3.40 -7.30 17.32
C VAL A 156 2.45 -7.12 18.49
N ARG A 157 2.30 -5.87 18.94
CA ARG A 157 1.32 -5.43 19.93
C ARG A 157 0.53 -4.28 19.30
N PRO A 158 -0.63 -4.56 18.70
CA PRO A 158 -1.43 -3.53 18.03
C PRO A 158 -2.10 -2.57 19.02
N ASP A 159 -2.37 -3.05 20.21
CA ASP A 159 -3.02 -2.32 21.31
C ASP A 159 -2.16 -1.17 21.84
N SER A 160 -2.81 -0.07 22.23
CA SER A 160 -2.21 1.10 22.86
C SER A 160 -3.14 1.69 23.94
N GLY A 161 -2.58 2.29 24.98
CA GLY A 161 -3.35 2.96 26.02
C GLY A 161 -3.99 2.01 27.04
N ALA A 162 -5.32 1.86 27.04
CA ALA A 162 -6.03 1.03 28.01
C ALA A 162 -6.04 -0.45 27.60
N PRO A 163 -6.09 -1.40 28.56
CA PRO A 163 -6.17 -2.83 28.23
C PRO A 163 -7.46 -3.28 27.56
N SER A 164 -8.48 -2.41 27.52
CA SER A 164 -9.75 -2.63 26.83
C SER A 164 -9.96 -1.55 25.81
N TYR A 165 -10.50 -1.92 24.65
CA TYR A 165 -10.75 -1.00 23.56
C TYR A 165 -11.50 0.26 23.97
N ASP A 166 -10.93 1.42 23.73
CA ASP A 166 -11.53 2.70 24.07
C ASP A 166 -11.59 3.71 22.87
N GLY A 167 -11.44 3.22 21.65
CA GLY A 167 -11.53 3.98 20.41
C GLY A 167 -12.96 4.33 19.96
N VAL A 168 -13.05 4.87 18.74
CA VAL A 168 -14.32 5.38 18.16
C VAL A 168 -15.31 4.28 17.77
N GLN A 169 -14.86 3.05 17.54
CA GLN A 169 -15.71 1.93 17.09
C GLN A 169 -16.42 1.20 18.23
N ARG A 170 -16.27 1.64 19.49
CA ARG A 170 -16.95 1.01 20.64
C ARG A 170 -18.48 1.07 20.51
N ALA A 171 -19.18 0.07 21.01
CA ALA A 171 -20.62 -0.07 20.93
C ALA A 171 -21.41 1.15 21.43
N GLY A 172 -20.88 1.89 22.43
CA GLY A 172 -21.53 3.08 22.99
C GLY A 172 -21.26 4.39 22.25
N ASN A 173 -20.56 4.39 21.10
CA ASN A 173 -20.40 5.60 20.30
C ASN A 173 -21.71 5.94 19.58
N ALA A 174 -22.19 7.18 19.73
CA ALA A 174 -23.44 7.64 19.13
C ALA A 174 -23.26 8.16 17.69
N ASP A 175 -22.04 8.43 17.25
CA ASP A 175 -21.78 8.94 15.90
C ASP A 175 -21.97 7.82 14.84
N PRO A 176 -22.95 7.95 13.95
CA PRO A 176 -23.27 6.92 12.96
C PRO A 176 -22.21 6.77 11.86
N LEU A 177 -21.21 7.68 11.78
CA LEU A 177 -20.09 7.53 10.86
C LEU A 177 -19.26 6.29 11.15
N PHE A 178 -19.10 5.96 12.46
CA PHE A 178 -18.22 4.91 12.91
C PHE A 178 -18.94 3.57 13.01
N TYR A 179 -18.50 2.61 12.25
CA TYR A 179 -18.95 1.22 12.33
C TYR A 179 -18.60 0.62 13.69
N ARG A 180 -19.58 0.01 14.34
CA ARG A 180 -19.48 -0.62 15.66
C ARG A 180 -19.71 -2.13 15.51
N PRO A 181 -18.66 -2.94 15.53
CA PRO A 181 -18.76 -4.37 15.19
C PRO A 181 -19.70 -5.19 16.07
N ASP A 182 -19.92 -4.77 17.30
CA ASP A 182 -20.84 -5.46 18.21
C ASP A 182 -22.32 -5.18 17.91
N THR A 183 -22.64 -4.08 17.23
CA THR A 183 -24.02 -3.59 17.06
C THR A 183 -24.45 -3.43 15.61
N ASP A 184 -23.56 -3.00 14.73
CA ASP A 184 -23.86 -2.70 13.33
C ASP A 184 -23.71 -3.93 12.43
N ALA A 185 -24.38 -3.94 11.29
CA ALA A 185 -24.27 -5.02 10.31
C ALA A 185 -23.12 -4.75 9.31
N PRO A 186 -22.34 -5.76 8.92
CA PRO A 186 -22.33 -7.12 9.48
C PRO A 186 -21.81 -7.14 10.92
N ARG A 187 -22.35 -8.01 11.77
CA ARG A 187 -21.94 -8.09 13.16
C ARG A 187 -20.74 -9.00 13.36
N HIS A 188 -19.74 -8.47 14.07
CA HIS A 188 -18.55 -9.21 14.48
C HIS A 188 -18.29 -9.06 15.99
N PRO A 189 -19.09 -9.68 16.86
CA PRO A 189 -18.97 -9.51 18.31
C PRO A 189 -17.58 -9.84 18.82
N GLY A 190 -17.04 -8.97 19.71
CA GLY A 190 -15.70 -9.11 20.28
C GLY A 190 -14.57 -8.93 19.25
N LEU A 191 -14.82 -8.27 18.11
CA LEU A 191 -13.81 -8.01 17.08
C LEU A 191 -12.69 -7.14 17.62
N LEU A 192 -13.04 -6.06 18.31
CA LEU A 192 -12.07 -5.07 18.78
C LEU A 192 -11.11 -5.66 19.81
N GLU A 193 -11.59 -6.44 20.77
CA GLU A 193 -10.72 -7.13 21.75
C GLU A 193 -9.84 -8.18 21.08
N ARG A 194 -10.27 -8.79 19.99
CA ARG A 194 -9.43 -9.72 19.22
C ARG A 194 -8.38 -8.98 18.41
N ALA A 195 -8.72 -7.80 17.87
CA ALA A 195 -7.81 -6.95 17.08
C ALA A 195 -6.61 -6.48 17.91
N GLN A 196 -6.84 -6.19 19.20
CA GLN A 196 -5.81 -5.72 20.14
C GLN A 196 -4.85 -6.82 20.61
N ARG A 197 -5.19 -8.10 20.42
CA ARG A 197 -4.34 -9.20 20.92
C ARG A 197 -2.99 -9.24 20.24
N PRO A 198 -1.90 -9.36 21.00
CA PRO A 198 -0.58 -9.55 20.43
C PRO A 198 -0.48 -10.80 19.55
N PHE A 199 0.25 -10.70 18.44
CA PHE A 199 0.51 -11.82 17.53
C PHE A 199 1.97 -11.87 17.09
N ILE A 200 2.37 -12.92 16.39
CA ILE A 200 3.71 -13.08 15.84
C ILE A 200 3.66 -12.87 14.32
N ALA A 201 4.29 -11.82 13.86
CA ALA A 201 4.46 -11.56 12.44
C ALA A 201 5.63 -12.36 11.86
N ALA A 202 5.45 -12.85 10.64
CA ALA A 202 6.46 -13.66 9.97
C ALA A 202 7.59 -12.87 9.31
N GLY A 203 7.34 -11.60 9.00
CA GLY A 203 8.24 -10.73 8.25
C GLY A 203 8.50 -11.15 6.81
N VAL A 204 9.02 -10.26 6.00
CA VAL A 204 9.24 -10.53 4.57
C VAL A 204 10.51 -11.35 4.30
N ARG A 205 11.54 -11.24 5.12
CA ARG A 205 12.86 -11.91 5.01
C ARG A 205 13.69 -11.59 3.76
N THR A 206 13.37 -10.48 3.09
CA THR A 206 14.14 -9.93 1.96
C THR A 206 14.41 -8.46 2.22
N PRO A 207 15.33 -7.80 1.51
CA PRO A 207 15.51 -6.36 1.60
C PRO A 207 14.19 -5.61 1.45
N ILE A 208 13.99 -4.60 2.30
CA ILE A 208 12.82 -3.74 2.30
C ILE A 208 13.25 -2.38 1.76
N LEU A 209 12.53 -1.89 0.76
CA LEU A 209 12.80 -0.62 0.10
C LEU A 209 11.63 0.34 0.39
N PRO A 210 11.63 1.05 1.54
CA PRO A 210 10.57 1.98 1.87
C PRO A 210 10.66 3.25 1.01
N VAL A 211 9.50 3.72 0.58
CA VAL A 211 9.27 5.02 -0.04
C VAL A 211 8.51 5.87 0.97
N MET A 212 8.77 7.17 1.02
CA MET A 212 8.07 8.08 1.93
C MET A 212 6.70 8.43 1.37
N GLY A 213 5.64 8.21 2.15
CA GLY A 213 4.30 8.70 1.89
C GLY A 213 3.92 9.91 2.75
N ASN A 214 2.85 10.60 2.40
CA ASN A 214 2.42 11.79 3.15
C ASN A 214 1.93 11.43 4.55
N HIS A 215 1.23 10.32 4.75
CA HIS A 215 0.80 9.85 6.07
C HIS A 215 1.97 9.41 6.97
N ASP A 216 3.10 9.02 6.40
CA ASP A 216 4.29 8.71 7.19
C ASP A 216 4.88 9.94 7.90
N LEU A 217 4.56 11.16 7.42
CA LEU A 217 5.08 12.44 7.95
C LEU A 217 4.01 13.39 8.50
N LEU A 218 2.76 13.22 8.11
CA LEU A 218 1.66 14.13 8.40
C LEU A 218 0.54 13.39 9.16
N VAL A 219 -0.10 14.08 10.08
CA VAL A 219 -1.30 13.58 10.76
C VAL A 219 -2.41 13.40 9.72
N GLN A 220 -2.92 12.21 9.59
CA GLN A 220 -3.90 11.78 8.58
C GLN A 220 -3.53 12.26 7.16
N GLY A 221 -2.23 12.29 6.87
CA GLY A 221 -1.69 12.65 5.56
C GLY A 221 -1.79 14.11 5.16
N GLU A 222 -2.35 14.98 6.02
CA GLU A 222 -2.67 16.36 5.68
C GLU A 222 -1.93 17.39 6.54
N LEU A 223 -1.80 17.15 7.85
CA LEU A 223 -1.38 18.16 8.80
C LEU A 223 0.04 17.90 9.32
N PRO A 224 1.01 18.82 9.10
CA PRO A 224 2.33 18.71 9.72
C PRO A 224 2.21 18.68 11.26
N PRO A 225 2.84 17.69 11.93
CA PRO A 225 2.83 17.61 13.39
C PRO A 225 3.39 18.85 14.07
N ASP A 226 2.71 19.32 15.12
CA ASP A 226 3.16 20.42 15.95
C ASP A 226 2.95 20.12 17.46
N ALA A 227 3.11 21.11 18.31
CA ALA A 227 2.93 20.92 19.75
C ALA A 227 1.48 20.55 20.11
N ARG A 228 0.50 21.12 19.38
CA ARG A 228 -0.93 20.88 19.63
C ARG A 228 -1.36 19.50 19.18
N THR A 229 -0.95 19.05 18.00
CA THR A 229 -1.29 17.70 17.52
C THR A 229 -0.69 16.64 18.44
N ARG A 230 0.55 16.84 18.93
CA ARG A 230 1.19 15.92 19.89
C ARG A 230 0.46 15.89 21.24
N GLU A 231 0.05 17.06 21.74
CA GLU A 231 -0.75 17.13 22.97
C GLU A 231 -2.06 16.34 22.81
N ILE A 232 -2.72 16.46 21.66
CA ILE A 232 -3.94 15.71 21.37
C ILE A 232 -3.63 14.21 21.31
N ALA A 233 -2.63 13.81 20.53
CA ALA A 233 -2.30 12.39 20.30
C ALA A 233 -1.96 11.65 21.60
N THR A 234 -1.14 12.27 22.46
CA THR A 234 -0.67 11.65 23.72
C THR A 234 -1.59 11.90 24.90
N GLY A 235 -2.63 12.72 24.74
CA GLY A 235 -3.53 13.15 25.80
C GLY A 235 -4.57 12.12 26.21
N ASP A 236 -5.41 12.52 27.16
CA ASP A 236 -6.44 11.68 27.77
C ASP A 236 -7.86 12.01 27.31
N ARG A 237 -8.02 12.77 26.23
CA ARG A 237 -9.33 13.20 25.72
C ARG A 237 -9.47 12.94 24.23
N MET A 238 -10.45 12.13 23.86
CA MET A 238 -10.82 11.82 22.48
C MET A 238 -12.15 12.48 22.14
N VAL A 239 -12.21 13.20 21.02
CA VAL A 239 -13.48 13.64 20.42
C VAL A 239 -14.13 12.44 19.75
N THR A 240 -15.38 12.13 20.13
CA THR A 240 -16.07 10.92 19.70
C THR A 240 -17.13 11.16 18.63
N GLU A 241 -17.62 12.40 18.52
CA GLU A 241 -18.59 12.79 17.50
C GLU A 241 -18.42 14.28 17.17
N LEU A 242 -18.88 14.70 15.99
CA LEU A 242 -18.98 16.11 15.63
C LEU A 242 -20.45 16.51 15.58
N ARG A 243 -20.78 17.60 16.26
CA ARG A 243 -22.14 18.16 16.24
C ARG A 243 -22.50 18.77 14.90
N GLU A 244 -21.51 19.42 14.29
CA GLU A 244 -21.66 20.09 13.00
C GLU A 244 -20.52 19.68 12.07
N ARG A 245 -20.80 19.57 10.79
CA ARG A 245 -19.75 19.33 9.78
C ARG A 245 -18.95 20.62 9.63
N PRO A 246 -17.64 20.62 9.96
CA PRO A 246 -16.81 21.79 9.67
C PRO A 246 -16.65 21.93 8.16
N GLU A 247 -16.70 23.16 7.68
CA GLU A 247 -16.44 23.47 6.28
C GLU A 247 -15.04 24.05 6.13
N LEU A 248 -14.37 23.67 5.05
CA LEU A 248 -13.15 24.34 4.66
C LEU A 248 -13.53 25.71 4.09
N PRO A 249 -12.79 26.79 4.41
CA PRO A 249 -13.05 28.10 3.82
C PRO A 249 -13.02 28.02 2.28
N ASP A 250 -13.91 28.77 1.63
CA ASP A 250 -13.90 28.92 0.18
C ASP A 250 -12.50 29.33 -0.30
N GLY A 251 -12.02 28.65 -1.33
CA GLY A 251 -10.69 28.93 -1.89
C GLY A 251 -9.49 28.29 -1.17
N ALA A 252 -9.71 27.40 -0.17
CA ALA A 252 -8.62 26.63 0.44
C ALA A 252 -8.09 25.56 -0.54
N SER A 253 -7.52 26.00 -1.66
CA SER A 253 -7.06 25.12 -2.76
C SER A 253 -5.63 24.60 -2.58
N SER A 254 -4.78 25.31 -1.84
CA SER A 254 -3.40 24.85 -1.56
C SER A 254 -3.32 24.05 -0.26
N GLY A 255 -2.31 23.16 -0.15
CA GLY A 255 -2.03 22.43 1.08
C GLY A 255 -1.85 23.34 2.29
N ALA A 256 -1.14 24.46 2.13
CA ALA A 256 -0.93 25.45 3.21
C ALA A 256 -2.25 26.08 3.70
N GLN A 257 -3.17 26.38 2.79
CA GLN A 257 -4.48 26.93 3.16
C GLN A 257 -5.33 25.91 3.91
N ARG A 258 -5.32 24.65 3.47
CA ARG A 258 -5.99 23.56 4.19
C ARG A 258 -5.42 23.35 5.58
N VAL A 259 -4.09 23.31 5.71
CA VAL A 259 -3.41 23.23 7.01
C VAL A 259 -3.83 24.36 7.94
N ALA A 260 -3.89 25.60 7.45
CA ALA A 260 -4.32 26.75 8.25
C ALA A 260 -5.78 26.59 8.72
N ALA A 261 -6.69 26.14 7.86
CA ALA A 261 -8.09 25.91 8.19
C ALA A 261 -8.24 24.77 9.22
N ILE A 262 -7.55 23.64 9.05
CA ILE A 262 -7.57 22.52 9.99
C ILE A 262 -7.04 22.98 11.37
N ARG A 263 -5.95 23.74 11.40
CA ARG A 263 -5.40 24.29 12.66
C ARG A 263 -6.37 25.24 13.37
N ALA A 264 -7.08 26.07 12.63
CA ALA A 264 -8.10 26.94 13.20
C ALA A 264 -9.24 26.12 13.85
N ILE A 265 -9.67 25.03 13.23
CA ILE A 265 -10.66 24.11 13.80
C ILE A 265 -10.11 23.45 15.07
N LEU A 266 -8.87 22.92 15.03
CA LEU A 266 -8.23 22.29 16.19
C LEU A 266 -7.99 23.24 17.37
N ALA A 267 -7.90 24.55 17.11
CA ALA A 267 -7.80 25.57 18.15
C ALA A 267 -9.14 25.83 18.87
N THR A 268 -10.27 25.36 18.32
CA THR A 268 -11.58 25.53 18.92
C THR A 268 -11.68 24.71 20.20
N PRO A 269 -12.07 25.29 21.35
CA PRO A 269 -12.03 24.60 22.64
C PRO A 269 -12.95 23.39 22.76
N GLN A 270 -14.03 23.33 21.97
CA GLN A 270 -15.03 22.27 22.01
C GLN A 270 -15.42 21.84 20.58
N LEU A 271 -14.67 20.92 20.01
CA LEU A 271 -14.98 20.34 18.70
C LEU A 271 -16.26 19.50 18.69
N GLY A 272 -16.61 18.90 19.83
CA GLY A 272 -17.78 18.04 19.98
C GLY A 272 -17.75 17.28 21.29
N PRO A 273 -18.70 16.35 21.50
CA PRO A 273 -18.65 15.42 22.61
C PRO A 273 -17.30 14.69 22.64
N SER A 274 -16.74 14.61 23.82
CA SER A 274 -15.47 13.95 24.04
C SER A 274 -15.55 13.04 25.26
N ARG A 275 -14.70 12.01 25.26
CA ARG A 275 -14.57 11.10 26.40
C ARG A 275 -13.13 11.07 26.91
N ARG A 276 -12.96 10.57 28.12
CA ARG A 276 -11.65 10.21 28.62
C ARG A 276 -11.19 8.88 28.02
N VAL A 277 -9.94 8.83 27.60
CA VAL A 277 -9.20 7.64 27.16
C VAL A 277 -7.91 7.55 27.96
N ALA A 278 -7.21 6.43 27.90
CA ALA A 278 -5.90 6.35 28.51
C ALA A 278 -4.90 7.22 27.76
N ALA A 279 -4.17 8.08 28.48
CA ALA A 279 -3.05 8.81 27.91
C ALA A 279 -1.91 7.83 27.55
N GLU A 280 -1.32 7.99 26.36
CA GLU A 280 -0.28 7.08 25.86
C GLU A 280 0.88 7.88 25.22
N PRO A 281 2.06 7.94 25.88
CA PRO A 281 3.20 8.69 25.36
C PRO A 281 3.72 8.18 24.00
N GLU A 282 3.55 6.90 23.68
CA GLU A 282 4.01 6.30 22.42
C GLU A 282 3.18 6.73 21.21
N ARG A 283 2.03 7.36 21.43
CA ARG A 283 1.23 8.03 20.39
C ARG A 283 1.87 9.33 19.89
N ARG A 284 3.02 9.71 20.44
CA ARG A 284 3.79 10.88 20.00
C ARG A 284 4.12 10.80 18.52
N GLU A 285 3.77 11.83 17.75
CA GLU A 285 4.20 11.95 16.36
C GLU A 285 5.72 12.13 16.27
N LEU A 286 6.30 11.45 15.32
CA LEU A 286 7.71 11.53 14.98
C LEU A 286 8.00 12.82 14.19
N ARG A 287 9.18 13.41 14.39
CA ARG A 287 9.68 14.45 13.49
C ARG A 287 10.09 13.81 12.17
N ALA A 288 9.96 14.52 11.05
CA ALA A 288 10.30 14.02 9.73
C ALA A 288 11.69 13.35 9.66
N GLY A 289 12.72 13.97 10.28
CA GLY A 289 14.05 13.39 10.34
C GLY A 289 14.16 12.10 11.16
N GLU A 290 13.26 11.86 12.12
CA GLU A 290 13.19 10.60 12.88
C GLU A 290 12.62 9.48 12.01
N VAL A 291 11.55 9.77 11.27
CA VAL A 291 10.95 8.83 10.31
C VAL A 291 11.97 8.46 9.23
N VAL A 292 12.59 9.45 8.59
CA VAL A 292 13.63 9.22 7.56
C VAL A 292 14.74 8.31 8.10
N ARG A 293 15.28 8.57 9.29
CA ARG A 293 16.34 7.72 9.87
C ARG A 293 15.85 6.29 10.11
N ARG A 294 14.64 6.11 10.63
CA ARG A 294 14.07 4.78 10.87
C ARG A 294 13.90 4.01 9.56
N LEU A 295 13.35 4.64 8.52
CA LEU A 295 13.16 4.00 7.22
C LEU A 295 14.49 3.73 6.50
N ARG A 296 15.48 4.62 6.58
CA ARG A 296 16.85 4.34 6.08
C ARG A 296 17.49 3.14 6.76
N ASN A 297 17.30 3.00 8.07
CA ASN A 297 17.79 1.83 8.82
C ASN A 297 17.10 0.52 8.36
N VAL A 298 15.82 0.59 7.97
CA VAL A 298 15.11 -0.56 7.38
C VAL A 298 15.69 -0.93 6.02
N ALA A 299 15.94 0.07 5.19
CA ALA A 299 16.53 -0.12 3.87
C ALA A 299 18.02 -0.54 3.92
N GLY A 300 18.68 -0.32 5.04
CA GLY A 300 20.13 -0.53 5.16
C GLY A 300 20.95 0.47 4.33
N VAL A 301 20.43 1.69 4.10
CA VAL A 301 21.07 2.70 3.26
C VAL A 301 21.51 3.92 4.07
N PRO A 302 22.76 4.39 3.92
CA PRO A 302 23.20 5.63 4.54
C PRO A 302 22.56 6.85 3.86
N GLY A 303 22.63 8.01 4.50
CA GLY A 303 22.21 9.27 3.89
C GLY A 303 21.68 10.27 4.90
N PRO A 304 21.32 11.47 4.43
CA PRO A 304 20.82 12.54 5.29
C PRO A 304 19.43 12.21 5.86
N SER A 305 19.09 12.81 6.98
CA SER A 305 17.75 12.68 7.59
C SER A 305 16.73 13.70 7.02
N SER A 306 17.11 14.46 6.00
CA SER A 306 16.24 15.44 5.35
C SER A 306 15.32 14.85 4.28
N SER A 307 15.73 13.75 3.62
CA SER A 307 14.94 13.07 2.61
C SER A 307 15.21 11.56 2.58
N LEU A 308 14.28 10.80 2.02
CA LEU A 308 14.39 9.36 1.80
C LEU A 308 14.75 9.03 0.35
N ASP A 309 15.44 9.92 -0.35
CA ASP A 309 15.99 9.64 -1.67
C ASP A 309 17.17 8.68 -1.55
N TYR A 310 17.15 7.56 -2.27
CA TYR A 310 18.26 6.60 -2.34
C TYR A 310 18.16 5.66 -3.53
N ALA A 311 19.26 4.96 -3.83
CA ALA A 311 19.34 3.93 -4.85
C ALA A 311 19.62 2.57 -4.21
N ALA A 312 19.03 1.52 -4.79
CA ALA A 312 19.27 0.13 -4.41
C ALA A 312 19.45 -0.75 -5.65
N ASP A 313 20.53 -1.53 -5.70
CA ASP A 313 20.80 -2.43 -6.82
C ASP A 313 20.28 -3.84 -6.54
N MET A 314 19.51 -4.39 -7.48
CA MET A 314 19.06 -5.77 -7.49
C MET A 314 19.97 -6.57 -8.46
N GLY A 315 21.15 -6.89 -7.98
CA GLY A 315 22.20 -7.52 -8.76
C GLY A 315 22.68 -6.64 -9.93
N SER A 316 23.05 -7.26 -11.04
CA SER A 316 23.53 -6.57 -12.25
C SER A 316 22.41 -6.19 -13.21
N ALA A 317 21.14 -6.51 -12.93
CA ALA A 317 20.05 -6.38 -13.87
C ALA A 317 19.17 -5.14 -13.63
N LEU A 318 18.97 -4.75 -12.36
CA LEU A 318 17.99 -3.74 -12.00
C LEU A 318 18.53 -2.79 -10.93
N ARG A 319 18.24 -1.51 -11.09
CA ARG A 319 18.43 -0.45 -10.08
C ARG A 319 17.09 0.17 -9.74
N VAL A 320 16.78 0.24 -8.46
CA VAL A 320 15.58 0.92 -7.93
C VAL A 320 16.02 2.25 -7.34
N LEU A 321 15.41 3.34 -7.79
CA LEU A 321 15.60 4.68 -7.27
C LEU A 321 14.34 5.08 -6.51
N THR A 322 14.46 5.40 -5.23
CA THR A 322 13.34 5.90 -4.44
C THR A 322 13.40 7.42 -4.37
N LEU A 323 12.25 8.06 -4.55
CA LEU A 323 12.10 9.51 -4.55
C LEU A 323 11.10 9.92 -3.46
N ASP A 324 11.57 10.72 -2.52
CA ASP A 324 10.76 11.30 -1.45
C ASP A 324 10.07 12.56 -1.96
N ALA A 325 8.83 12.42 -2.39
CA ALA A 325 8.04 13.50 -2.99
C ALA A 325 7.03 14.14 -2.03
N VAL A 326 7.13 13.91 -0.71
CA VAL A 326 6.15 14.44 0.25
C VAL A 326 6.29 15.95 0.43
N ASP A 327 5.17 16.69 0.30
CA ASP A 327 5.11 18.11 0.66
C ASP A 327 5.04 18.26 2.19
N ARG A 328 6.15 18.61 2.79
CA ARG A 328 6.25 18.79 4.26
C ARG A 328 5.54 20.03 4.78
N ALA A 329 5.04 20.88 3.89
CA ALA A 329 4.21 22.03 4.27
C ALA A 329 2.75 21.61 4.57
N GLY A 330 2.38 20.38 4.18
CA GLY A 330 1.06 19.79 4.40
C GLY A 330 0.25 19.60 3.12
N GLY A 331 -0.78 18.81 3.26
CA GLY A 331 -1.59 18.33 2.15
C GLY A 331 -1.02 17.05 1.52
N SER A 332 -1.88 16.29 0.87
CA SER A 332 -1.55 14.97 0.31
C SER A 332 -0.73 15.03 -1.00
N GLY A 333 -0.60 16.20 -1.62
CA GLY A 333 0.09 16.39 -2.90
C GLY A 333 1.59 16.12 -2.85
N GLY A 334 2.15 15.68 -3.98
CA GLY A 334 3.58 15.47 -4.15
C GLY A 334 4.33 16.74 -4.56
N VAL A 335 5.60 16.83 -4.17
CA VAL A 335 6.54 17.91 -4.56
C VAL A 335 7.90 17.33 -4.87
N VAL A 336 8.44 17.67 -6.04
CA VAL A 336 9.82 17.32 -6.42
C VAL A 336 10.63 18.59 -6.66
N SER A 337 11.81 18.65 -6.08
CA SER A 337 12.73 19.77 -6.22
C SER A 337 13.70 19.57 -7.39
N ALA A 338 14.28 20.67 -7.90
CA ALA A 338 15.33 20.62 -8.91
C ALA A 338 16.58 19.84 -8.45
N THR A 339 16.89 19.86 -7.14
CA THR A 339 17.98 19.08 -6.54
C THR A 339 17.72 17.56 -6.70
N GLN A 340 16.49 17.13 -6.51
CA GLN A 340 16.09 15.73 -6.69
C GLN A 340 16.15 15.31 -8.17
N VAL A 341 15.75 16.18 -9.10
CA VAL A 341 15.90 15.92 -10.54
C VAL A 341 17.38 15.70 -10.91
N ASN A 342 18.29 16.56 -10.41
CA ASN A 342 19.73 16.41 -10.65
C ASN A 342 20.30 15.13 -10.01
N TRP A 343 19.84 14.77 -8.81
CA TRP A 343 20.21 13.53 -8.16
C TRP A 343 19.75 12.31 -8.98
N LEU A 344 18.49 12.30 -9.43
CA LEU A 344 17.95 11.23 -10.28
C LEU A 344 18.77 11.07 -11.57
N ARG A 345 19.12 12.17 -12.24
CA ARG A 345 19.98 12.15 -13.43
C ARG A 345 21.29 11.42 -13.15
N SER A 346 21.98 11.80 -12.09
CA SER A 346 23.25 11.17 -11.70
C SER A 346 23.09 9.69 -11.37
N GLU A 347 21.98 9.29 -10.71
CA GLU A 347 21.75 7.89 -10.35
C GLU A 347 21.33 7.03 -11.54
N ILE A 348 20.63 7.60 -12.53
CA ILE A 348 20.33 6.94 -13.81
C ILE A 348 21.61 6.70 -14.59
N GLU A 349 22.51 7.68 -14.67
CA GLU A 349 23.82 7.53 -15.31
C GLU A 349 24.65 6.43 -14.64
N ARG A 350 24.65 6.36 -13.30
CA ARG A 350 25.33 5.29 -12.52
C ARG A 350 24.71 3.91 -12.70
N ALA A 351 23.51 3.80 -13.23
CA ALA A 351 22.89 2.51 -13.48
C ALA A 351 23.68 1.66 -14.51
N GLY A 352 24.40 2.31 -15.45
CA GLY A 352 25.14 1.62 -16.49
C GLY A 352 24.21 0.76 -17.36
N SER A 353 24.45 -0.54 -17.43
CA SER A 353 23.62 -1.48 -18.21
C SER A 353 22.36 -1.97 -17.49
N ARG A 354 22.14 -1.56 -16.23
CA ARG A 354 20.95 -1.97 -15.47
C ARG A 354 19.71 -1.29 -16.02
N SER A 355 18.59 -1.98 -15.95
CA SER A 355 17.27 -1.32 -16.04
C SER A 355 17.02 -0.50 -14.78
N VAL A 356 16.28 0.60 -14.92
CA VAL A 356 15.97 1.50 -13.82
C VAL A 356 14.46 1.51 -13.58
N ILE A 357 14.06 1.39 -12.32
CA ILE A 357 12.70 1.66 -11.81
C ILE A 357 12.79 2.84 -10.85
N VAL A 358 11.94 3.84 -11.03
CA VAL A 358 11.80 4.97 -10.10
C VAL A 358 10.55 4.75 -9.26
N ALA A 359 10.69 4.70 -7.94
CA ALA A 359 9.59 4.54 -7.00
C ALA A 359 9.35 5.83 -6.22
N SER A 360 8.13 6.35 -6.24
CA SER A 360 7.65 7.47 -5.44
C SER A 360 6.29 7.12 -4.86
N HIS A 361 5.89 7.75 -3.76
CA HIS A 361 4.55 7.50 -3.24
C HIS A 361 3.49 8.15 -4.14
N GLN A 362 3.54 9.48 -4.29
CA GLN A 362 2.67 10.18 -5.21
C GLN A 362 3.08 9.90 -6.67
N PRO A 363 2.12 9.67 -7.59
CA PRO A 363 2.41 9.61 -9.01
C PRO A 363 3.07 10.90 -9.50
N LEU A 364 4.16 10.79 -10.23
CA LEU A 364 4.95 11.94 -10.70
C LEU A 364 4.11 12.94 -11.53
N ARG A 365 3.17 12.42 -12.33
CA ARG A 365 2.30 13.26 -13.17
C ARG A 365 1.37 14.21 -12.40
N SER A 366 1.06 13.90 -11.15
CA SER A 366 0.24 14.72 -10.26
C SER A 366 1.06 15.49 -9.22
N SER A 367 2.39 15.34 -9.22
CA SER A 367 3.29 16.02 -8.29
C SER A 367 3.77 17.35 -8.83
N ARG A 368 3.82 18.37 -8.00
CA ARG A 368 4.45 19.66 -8.36
C ARG A 368 5.93 19.44 -8.63
N GLY A 369 6.44 19.91 -9.76
CA GLY A 369 7.81 19.64 -10.23
C GLY A 369 8.01 18.23 -10.81
N GLY A 370 6.98 17.40 -10.82
CA GLY A 370 7.05 16.05 -11.35
C GLY A 370 7.26 16.01 -12.87
N GLU A 371 6.79 17.03 -13.62
CA GLU A 371 7.00 17.07 -15.08
C GLU A 371 8.49 17.11 -15.43
N ALA A 372 9.31 17.86 -14.68
CA ALA A 372 10.76 17.88 -14.90
C ALA A 372 11.42 16.49 -14.67
N VAL A 373 10.85 15.68 -13.76
CA VAL A 373 11.28 14.28 -13.61
C VAL A 373 10.86 13.47 -14.82
N LEU A 374 9.59 13.60 -15.24
CA LEU A 374 9.06 12.83 -16.37
C LEU A 374 9.84 13.13 -17.65
N GLU A 375 10.21 14.39 -17.92
CA GLU A 375 11.08 14.80 -19.03
C GLU A 375 12.45 14.11 -18.95
N LEU A 376 13.09 14.10 -17.77
CA LEU A 376 14.34 13.37 -17.55
C LEU A 376 14.19 11.86 -17.84
N LEU A 377 13.10 11.24 -17.38
CA LEU A 377 12.86 9.82 -17.61
C LEU A 377 12.57 9.53 -19.10
N ASP A 378 11.88 10.45 -19.79
CA ASP A 378 11.61 10.35 -21.24
C ASP A 378 12.88 10.32 -22.08
N GLU A 379 13.95 11.00 -21.63
CA GLU A 379 15.27 11.00 -22.28
C GLU A 379 16.12 9.77 -21.95
N SER A 380 15.72 8.98 -20.95
CA SER A 380 16.56 7.95 -20.34
C SER A 380 16.16 6.54 -20.77
N PRO A 381 16.84 5.91 -21.73
CA PRO A 381 16.48 4.56 -22.20
C PRO A 381 16.66 3.48 -21.12
N ALA A 382 17.41 3.75 -20.04
CA ALA A 382 17.58 2.84 -18.93
C ALA A 382 16.29 2.67 -18.10
N VAL A 383 15.42 3.68 -18.10
CA VAL A 383 14.17 3.67 -17.32
C VAL A 383 13.15 2.76 -18.01
N ILE A 384 12.59 1.83 -17.25
CA ILE A 384 11.60 0.85 -17.73
C ILE A 384 10.24 0.98 -17.05
N ALA A 385 10.21 1.53 -15.82
CA ALA A 385 8.96 1.79 -15.13
C ALA A 385 9.11 2.87 -14.04
N THR A 386 7.98 3.50 -13.70
CA THR A 386 7.75 4.15 -12.40
C THR A 386 6.79 3.30 -11.59
N VAL A 387 6.93 3.33 -10.25
CA VAL A 387 6.05 2.64 -9.30
C VAL A 387 5.54 3.64 -8.27
N SER A 388 4.23 3.63 -8.01
CA SER A 388 3.62 4.51 -7.01
C SER A 388 2.43 3.86 -6.28
N GLY A 389 2.03 4.44 -5.15
CA GLY A 389 0.83 4.20 -4.39
C GLY A 389 -0.14 5.39 -4.47
N HIS A 390 -0.59 5.89 -3.32
CA HIS A 390 -1.34 7.13 -3.11
C HIS A 390 -2.75 7.17 -3.69
N THR A 391 -2.96 6.65 -4.89
CA THR A 391 -4.27 6.68 -5.57
C THR A 391 -5.20 5.57 -5.12
N HIS A 392 -4.71 4.63 -4.30
CA HIS A 392 -5.40 3.43 -3.83
C HIS A 392 -5.96 2.54 -4.95
N ARG A 393 -5.41 2.66 -6.18
CA ARG A 393 -5.90 1.93 -7.36
C ARG A 393 -4.78 1.21 -8.10
N HIS A 394 -5.09 0.04 -8.62
CA HIS A 394 -4.24 -0.56 -9.64
C HIS A 394 -4.44 0.15 -10.97
N ARG A 395 -3.38 0.70 -11.51
CA ARG A 395 -3.39 1.35 -12.83
C ARG A 395 -2.03 1.17 -13.52
N ILE A 396 -2.05 0.89 -14.82
CA ILE A 396 -0.83 0.73 -15.61
C ILE A 396 -0.98 1.54 -16.90
N ARG A 397 -0.11 2.51 -17.11
CA ARG A 397 -0.12 3.39 -18.30
C ARG A 397 1.19 3.30 -19.05
N PRO A 398 1.17 3.26 -20.39
CA PRO A 398 2.37 3.46 -21.19
C PRO A 398 2.69 4.95 -21.24
N ARG A 399 3.95 5.32 -20.99
CA ARG A 399 4.48 6.62 -21.34
C ARG A 399 5.42 6.46 -22.52
N ARG A 400 5.02 6.97 -23.68
CA ARG A 400 5.82 6.92 -24.91
C ARG A 400 6.81 8.06 -24.92
N SER A 401 8.05 7.78 -25.32
CA SER A 401 9.10 8.77 -25.52
C SER A 401 10.01 8.42 -26.71
N ALA A 402 10.84 9.35 -27.14
CA ALA A 402 11.81 9.11 -28.21
C ALA A 402 12.84 8.02 -27.83
N SER A 403 13.17 7.90 -26.55
CA SER A 403 14.10 6.90 -26.00
C SER A 403 13.50 5.48 -25.91
N GLY A 404 12.20 5.29 -26.21
CA GLY A 404 11.48 4.02 -26.16
C GLY A 404 10.30 4.01 -25.21
N GLY A 405 10.32 4.86 -24.19
CA GLY A 405 9.27 4.96 -23.18
C GLY A 405 9.36 3.93 -22.04
N TYR A 406 8.47 4.07 -21.08
CA TYR A 406 8.40 3.24 -19.87
C TYR A 406 6.96 3.10 -19.35
N TRP A 407 6.75 2.22 -18.39
CA TRP A 407 5.44 1.96 -17.80
C TRP A 407 5.27 2.68 -16.48
N GLU A 408 4.17 3.42 -16.32
CA GLU A 408 3.75 3.99 -15.04
C GLU A 408 2.81 2.97 -14.36
N ILE A 409 3.20 2.50 -13.17
CA ILE A 409 2.52 1.43 -12.43
C ILE A 409 2.08 1.97 -11.07
N GLU A 410 0.79 2.16 -10.90
CA GLU A 410 0.17 2.49 -9.63
C GLU A 410 -0.35 1.20 -8.97
N THR A 411 -0.15 1.06 -7.66
CA THR A 411 -0.55 -0.11 -6.88
C THR A 411 -1.66 0.27 -5.91
N ALA A 412 -2.68 -0.58 -5.80
CA ALA A 412 -3.79 -0.37 -4.88
C ALA A 412 -3.34 -0.43 -3.42
N SER A 413 -4.16 0.15 -2.56
CA SER A 413 -3.98 0.24 -1.12
C SER A 413 -4.26 -1.10 -0.41
N LEU A 414 -3.64 -1.28 0.75
CA LEU A 414 -4.07 -2.29 1.73
C LEU A 414 -5.18 -1.75 2.65
N ALA A 415 -5.36 -0.42 2.72
CA ALA A 415 -6.41 0.20 3.52
C ALA A 415 -7.80 0.14 2.88
N ASP A 416 -7.89 0.06 1.55
CA ASP A 416 -9.16 0.03 0.84
C ASP A 416 -9.33 -1.29 0.05
N HIS A 417 -10.58 -1.60 -0.31
CA HIS A 417 -10.81 -2.70 -1.25
C HIS A 417 -10.05 -2.44 -2.58
N PRO A 418 -9.36 -3.44 -3.14
CA PRO A 418 -9.38 -4.87 -2.84
C PRO A 418 -8.34 -5.39 -1.83
N GLN A 419 -7.59 -4.54 -1.14
CA GLN A 419 -6.54 -4.93 -0.20
C GLN A 419 -5.48 -5.85 -0.84
N GLN A 420 -5.00 -5.47 -2.01
CA GLN A 420 -4.10 -6.28 -2.82
C GLN A 420 -2.69 -5.69 -2.87
N SER A 421 -1.71 -6.58 -2.83
CA SER A 421 -0.31 -6.29 -3.17
C SER A 421 -0.05 -6.56 -4.65
N ARG A 422 1.14 -6.17 -5.14
CA ARG A 422 1.57 -6.41 -6.52
C ARG A 422 2.93 -7.09 -6.56
N MET A 423 3.13 -7.94 -7.54
CA MET A 423 4.43 -8.45 -7.94
C MET A 423 4.87 -7.80 -9.25
N LEU A 424 6.15 -7.51 -9.37
CA LEU A 424 6.76 -6.99 -10.59
C LEU A 424 8.04 -7.77 -10.86
N ARG A 425 8.12 -8.38 -12.04
CA ARG A 425 9.23 -9.24 -12.44
C ARG A 425 9.86 -8.75 -13.73
N LEU A 426 11.13 -8.42 -13.69
CA LEU A 426 11.93 -8.16 -14.88
C LEU A 426 12.41 -9.50 -15.45
N VAL A 427 12.15 -9.73 -16.71
CA VAL A 427 12.52 -10.97 -17.41
C VAL A 427 13.36 -10.67 -18.65
N SER A 428 14.25 -11.60 -19.00
CA SER A 428 14.86 -11.68 -20.32
C SER A 428 13.91 -12.39 -21.28
N THR A 429 13.90 -11.95 -22.52
CA THR A 429 13.15 -12.56 -23.63
C THR A 429 14.12 -12.92 -24.75
N GLY A 430 13.64 -13.58 -25.82
CA GLY A 430 14.51 -13.91 -26.96
C GLY A 430 15.10 -12.70 -27.68
N GLY A 431 14.49 -11.51 -27.57
CA GLY A 431 14.92 -10.28 -28.26
C GLY A 431 15.23 -9.11 -27.33
N GLY A 432 15.17 -9.29 -25.98
CA GLY A 432 15.38 -8.15 -25.07
C GLY A 432 14.89 -8.41 -23.66
N ARG A 433 14.10 -7.48 -23.12
CA ARG A 433 13.52 -7.54 -21.76
C ARG A 433 12.04 -7.24 -21.79
N ALA A 434 11.31 -7.77 -20.82
CA ALA A 434 9.91 -7.42 -20.55
C ALA A 434 9.67 -7.31 -19.03
N LEU A 435 8.56 -6.66 -18.65
CA LEU A 435 8.06 -6.68 -17.29
C LEU A 435 6.83 -7.58 -17.22
N GLU A 436 6.78 -8.45 -16.25
CA GLU A 436 5.58 -9.20 -15.89
C GLU A 436 5.09 -8.69 -14.54
N THR A 437 3.81 -8.37 -14.43
CA THR A 437 3.22 -7.93 -13.18
C THR A 437 1.90 -8.62 -12.94
N TRP A 438 1.64 -8.96 -11.69
CA TRP A 438 0.38 -9.54 -11.24
C TRP A 438 0.04 -9.07 -9.83
N VAL A 439 -1.25 -9.10 -9.51
CA VAL A 439 -1.73 -8.76 -8.17
C VAL A 439 -1.77 -9.99 -7.27
N VAL A 440 -1.69 -9.75 -5.98
CA VAL A 440 -1.61 -10.80 -4.95
C VAL A 440 -2.62 -10.47 -3.86
N ASP A 441 -3.54 -11.40 -3.61
CA ASP A 441 -4.46 -11.38 -2.49
C ASP A 441 -3.77 -11.91 -1.22
N HIS A 442 -4.04 -11.33 -0.07
CA HIS A 442 -3.70 -11.99 1.19
C HIS A 442 -4.61 -13.22 1.42
N ASP A 443 -4.25 -14.09 2.36
CA ASP A 443 -4.94 -15.37 2.57
C ASP A 443 -6.39 -15.25 3.09
N GLY A 444 -6.77 -14.07 3.58
CA GLY A 444 -8.11 -13.84 4.14
C GLY A 444 -8.39 -14.64 5.41
N ALA A 445 -7.38 -15.18 6.07
CA ALA A 445 -7.56 -15.96 7.27
C ALA A 445 -7.82 -15.07 8.51
N GLY A 446 -8.75 -15.49 9.36
CA GLY A 446 -9.02 -14.86 10.64
C GLY A 446 -9.43 -13.38 10.52
N LEU A 447 -8.75 -12.50 11.25
CA LEU A 447 -9.07 -11.07 11.31
C LEU A 447 -8.85 -10.35 9.95
N ALA A 448 -7.86 -10.78 9.17
CA ALA A 448 -7.65 -10.21 7.83
C ALA A 448 -8.80 -10.55 6.87
N GLY A 449 -9.48 -11.68 7.05
CA GLY A 449 -10.69 -12.03 6.30
C GLY A 449 -11.86 -11.11 6.62
N ILE A 450 -12.06 -10.82 7.91
CA ILE A 450 -13.08 -9.85 8.36
C ILE A 450 -12.74 -8.45 7.84
N ALA A 451 -11.47 -8.05 7.87
CA ALA A 451 -11.05 -6.77 7.32
C ALA A 451 -11.39 -6.66 5.82
N ARG A 452 -11.17 -7.72 5.04
CA ARG A 452 -11.51 -7.75 3.61
C ARG A 452 -13.02 -7.67 3.37
N GLU A 453 -13.82 -8.38 4.15
CA GLU A 453 -15.29 -8.28 4.10
C GLU A 453 -15.73 -6.84 4.35
N LEU A 454 -15.28 -6.24 5.45
CA LEU A 454 -15.62 -4.85 5.80
C LEU A 454 -15.11 -3.85 4.75
N ALA A 455 -13.90 -4.05 4.23
CA ALA A 455 -13.37 -3.20 3.15
C ALA A 455 -14.19 -3.32 1.86
N PHE A 456 -14.68 -4.51 1.53
CA PHE A 456 -15.53 -4.71 0.35
C PHE A 456 -16.89 -4.03 0.49
N LEU A 457 -17.46 -4.07 1.68
CA LEU A 457 -18.78 -3.48 1.98
C LEU A 457 -18.71 -1.97 2.31
N ASP A 458 -17.52 -1.42 2.52
CA ASP A 458 -17.35 -0.01 2.86
C ASP A 458 -17.94 0.89 1.77
N VAL A 459 -18.76 1.84 2.17
CA VAL A 459 -19.45 2.79 1.26
C VAL A 459 -18.50 3.83 0.65
N GLN A 460 -17.33 4.02 1.24
CA GLN A 460 -16.35 5.01 0.81
C GLN A 460 -15.23 4.40 -0.03
N GLY A 461 -14.54 3.39 0.50
CA GLY A 461 -13.38 2.75 -0.13
C GLY A 461 -13.67 1.39 -0.76
N GLY A 462 -14.91 0.90 -0.70
CA GLY A 462 -15.28 -0.45 -1.10
C GLY A 462 -15.99 -0.56 -2.44
N ARG A 463 -16.75 -1.63 -2.58
CA ARG A 463 -17.51 -1.99 -3.79
C ARG A 463 -18.27 -0.84 -4.46
N PRO A 464 -19.03 0.00 -3.71
CA PRO A 464 -19.82 1.08 -4.35
C PRO A 464 -18.98 2.14 -5.08
N ARG A 465 -17.72 2.31 -4.71
CA ARG A 465 -16.79 3.26 -5.38
C ARG A 465 -16.11 2.67 -6.63
N GLY A 466 -16.24 1.37 -6.88
CA GLY A 466 -15.67 0.73 -8.05
C GLY A 466 -14.16 0.84 -8.12
N LEU A 467 -13.47 0.55 -7.02
CA LEU A 467 -11.99 0.56 -6.96
C LEU A 467 -11.35 -0.63 -7.69
N ASP A 468 -12.17 -1.57 -8.16
CA ASP A 468 -11.70 -2.70 -8.95
C ASP A 468 -11.04 -2.24 -10.25
N ALA A 469 -9.82 -2.71 -10.46
CA ALA A 469 -9.04 -2.39 -11.62
C ALA A 469 -9.48 -3.21 -12.85
N SER A 470 -9.32 -2.63 -14.04
CA SER A 470 -9.47 -3.37 -15.28
C SER A 470 -8.44 -4.50 -15.37
N ARG A 471 -8.73 -5.56 -16.14
CA ARG A 471 -7.76 -6.66 -16.37
C ARG A 471 -6.44 -6.17 -16.94
N ARG A 472 -6.44 -5.06 -17.70
CA ARG A 472 -5.24 -4.44 -18.26
C ARG A 472 -4.34 -3.77 -17.23
N ASP A 473 -4.86 -3.54 -16.02
CA ASP A 473 -4.16 -2.91 -14.91
C ASP A 473 -3.74 -3.91 -13.82
N ARG A 474 -4.05 -5.20 -14.00
CA ARG A 474 -3.82 -6.25 -13.01
C ARG A 474 -2.68 -7.19 -13.43
N ASN A 475 -3.00 -8.25 -14.15
CA ASN A 475 -2.06 -9.32 -14.52
C ASN A 475 -1.65 -9.16 -15.98
N VAL A 476 -0.47 -8.60 -16.22
CA VAL A 476 -0.03 -8.27 -17.57
C VAL A 476 1.45 -8.54 -17.79
N ARG A 477 1.81 -8.86 -19.03
CA ARG A 477 3.17 -8.80 -19.54
C ARG A 477 3.32 -7.53 -20.37
N LEU A 478 4.23 -6.69 -19.96
CA LEU A 478 4.46 -5.36 -20.51
C LEU A 478 5.67 -5.40 -21.44
N GLY A 479 5.43 -5.18 -22.71
CA GLY A 479 6.51 -5.08 -23.70
C GLY A 479 7.37 -3.84 -23.43
N LEU A 480 8.67 -3.99 -23.62
CA LEU A 480 9.65 -2.92 -23.63
C LEU A 480 10.26 -2.85 -25.03
N ARG A 481 10.67 -1.65 -25.46
CA ARG A 481 11.40 -1.52 -26.71
C ARG A 481 12.70 -2.32 -26.63
N GLU A 482 13.04 -3.02 -27.68
CA GLU A 482 14.34 -3.67 -27.84
C GLU A 482 15.44 -2.61 -27.81
N ARG A 483 16.52 -2.90 -27.05
CA ARG A 483 17.69 -2.03 -26.92
C ARG A 483 18.80 -2.49 -27.87
#